data_4e1eb78b121f88ea82dd3ef32b98c987
#
_entry.id   4e1eb78b121f88ea82dd3ef32b98c987
#
_cell.length_a   1.000
_cell.length_b   1.000
_cell.length_c   1.000
_cell.angle_alpha   90.00
_cell.angle_beta   90.00
_cell.angle_gamma   90.00
#
_symmetry.space_group_name_H-M   'P 1'
#
loop_
_entity.id
_entity.type
_entity.pdbx_description
1 polymer ?
#
loop_
_entity_poly.entity_id
_entity_poly.type
_entity_poly.pdbx_seq_one_letter_code
_entity_poly.pdbx_strand_id
1 'polypeptide(L)'
;MEFKKITNKNLWDVVNLQVKANQNTYIATNTVSLLEAYATQNENERVETFAVYEKDILVGFIMINFNVFNWDGAPKVARNNYCIWRFMIDQRHQGKGLGKKAL
;
A
#
# COMPACT_ATOMS: atom_id res chain seq x y z
N MET A 1 14.16 -6.81 0.77
CA MET A 1 12.69 -6.65 0.65
C MET A 1 12.37 -6.14 -0.76
N GLU A 2 11.36 -6.72 -1.39
CA GLU A 2 11.00 -6.36 -2.76
C GLU A 2 9.57 -5.87 -2.85
N PHE A 3 9.33 -4.87 -3.71
CA PHE A 3 8.00 -4.39 -4.07
C PHE A 3 7.71 -4.90 -5.46
N LYS A 4 6.69 -5.74 -5.60
CA LYS A 4 6.31 -6.33 -6.88
C LYS A 4 4.92 -5.86 -7.30
N LYS A 5 4.70 -5.71 -8.59
CA LYS A 5 3.39 -5.35 -9.11
C LYS A 5 2.35 -6.39 -8.75
N ILE A 6 1.11 -5.93 -8.52
CA ILE A 6 -0.01 -6.82 -8.25
C ILE A 6 -0.59 -7.24 -9.59
N THR A 7 -0.62 -8.54 -9.83
CA THR A 7 -1.14 -9.14 -11.05
C THR A 7 -2.15 -10.22 -10.68
N ASN A 8 -2.77 -10.83 -11.67
CA ASN A 8 -3.69 -11.94 -11.41
C ASN A 8 -3.02 -13.12 -10.68
N LYS A 9 -1.70 -13.20 -10.74
CA LYS A 9 -0.96 -14.28 -10.08
C LYS A 9 -0.92 -14.13 -8.56
N ASN A 10 -0.91 -12.89 -8.06
CA ASN A 10 -0.81 -12.64 -6.61
C ASN A 10 -1.98 -11.84 -6.02
N LEU A 11 -2.95 -11.45 -6.84
CA LEU A 11 -4.06 -10.61 -6.41
C LEU A 11 -4.79 -11.17 -5.19
N TRP A 12 -5.20 -12.41 -5.25
CA TRP A 12 -5.99 -12.99 -4.17
C TRP A 12 -5.18 -13.17 -2.89
N ASP A 13 -3.88 -13.43 -3.02
CA ASP A 13 -3.01 -13.52 -1.86
C ASP A 13 -2.88 -12.16 -1.18
N VAL A 14 -2.75 -11.08 -1.97
CA VAL A 14 -2.69 -9.72 -1.44
C VAL A 14 -4.00 -9.34 -0.75
N VAL A 15 -5.14 -9.65 -1.38
CA VAL A 15 -6.46 -9.33 -0.82
C VAL A 15 -6.68 -10.05 0.51
N ASN A 16 -6.11 -11.22 0.69
CA ASN A 16 -6.28 -12.01 1.91
C ASN A 16 -5.31 -11.67 3.03
N LEU A 17 -4.38 -10.74 2.81
CA LEU A 17 -3.53 -10.25 3.90
C LEU A 17 -4.37 -9.52 4.93
N GLN A 18 -4.05 -9.67 6.21
CA GLN A 18 -4.83 -9.08 7.30
C GLN A 18 -3.93 -8.46 8.36
N VAL A 19 -4.35 -7.30 8.87
CA VAL A 19 -3.74 -6.71 10.05
C VAL A 19 -4.36 -7.31 11.32
N LYS A 20 -3.74 -7.04 12.47
CA LYS A 20 -4.30 -7.51 13.76
C LYS A 20 -5.72 -6.97 13.93
N ALA A 21 -6.58 -7.74 14.60
CA ALA A 21 -8.00 -7.42 14.77
C ALA A 21 -8.24 -6.01 15.32
N ASN A 22 -7.40 -5.56 16.25
CA ASN A 22 -7.54 -4.22 16.84
C ASN A 22 -7.19 -3.09 15.87
N GLN A 23 -6.58 -3.40 14.74
CA GLN A 23 -6.22 -2.41 13.71
C GLN A 23 -7.25 -2.37 12.59
N ASN A 24 -8.02 -3.42 12.38
CA ASN A 24 -8.96 -3.54 11.26
C ASN A 24 -10.03 -2.45 11.25
N THR A 25 -10.38 -1.90 12.41
CA THR A 25 -11.42 -0.88 12.53
C THR A 25 -11.08 0.41 11.79
N TYR A 26 -9.80 0.74 11.70
CA TYR A 26 -9.34 2.03 11.21
C TYR A 26 -8.52 1.95 9.92
N ILE A 27 -8.26 0.76 9.43
CA ILE A 27 -7.43 0.57 8.24
C ILE A 27 -8.29 0.01 7.12
N ALA A 28 -8.27 0.68 5.96
CA ALA A 28 -8.96 0.18 4.78
C ALA A 28 -8.38 -1.18 4.40
N THR A 29 -9.25 -2.11 4.02
CA THR A 29 -8.79 -3.41 3.52
C THR A 29 -8.04 -3.23 2.20
N ASN A 30 -7.22 -4.22 1.84
CA ASN A 30 -6.50 -4.16 0.57
C ASN A 30 -7.47 -4.13 -0.62
N THR A 31 -8.63 -4.76 -0.50
CA THR A 31 -9.67 -4.70 -1.53
C THR A 31 -10.12 -3.27 -1.76
N VAL A 32 -10.46 -2.55 -0.69
CA VAL A 32 -10.90 -1.15 -0.79
C VAL A 32 -9.78 -0.29 -1.35
N SER A 33 -8.55 -0.49 -0.89
CA SER A 33 -7.40 0.27 -1.38
C SER A 33 -7.17 0.09 -2.87
N LEU A 34 -7.30 -1.14 -3.36
CA LEU A 34 -7.15 -1.43 -4.79
C LEU A 34 -8.26 -0.78 -5.63
N LEU A 35 -9.49 -0.76 -5.11
CA LEU A 35 -10.59 -0.08 -5.78
C LEU A 35 -10.38 1.43 -5.82
N GLU A 36 -9.90 2.03 -4.75
CA GLU A 36 -9.57 3.45 -4.71
C GLU A 36 -8.45 3.80 -5.68
N ALA A 37 -7.43 2.93 -5.76
CA ALA A 37 -6.33 3.12 -6.71
C ALA A 37 -6.85 3.12 -8.15
N TYR A 38 -7.71 2.17 -8.48
CA TYR A 38 -8.32 2.07 -9.80
C TYR A 38 -9.09 3.34 -10.16
N ALA A 39 -9.96 3.81 -9.26
CA ALA A 39 -10.75 5.01 -9.49
C ALA A 39 -9.87 6.25 -9.65
N THR A 40 -8.84 6.39 -8.81
CA THR A 40 -7.95 7.54 -8.84
C THR A 40 -7.10 7.56 -10.11
N GLN A 41 -6.66 6.41 -10.59
CA GLN A 41 -5.96 6.31 -11.86
C GLN A 41 -6.83 6.78 -13.03
N ASN A 42 -8.14 6.53 -12.96
CA ASN A 42 -9.09 6.98 -13.98
C ASN A 42 -9.29 8.51 -13.98
N GLU A 43 -8.85 9.18 -12.93
CA GLU A 43 -8.86 10.64 -12.83
C GLU A 43 -7.53 11.25 -13.28
N ASN A 44 -6.70 10.47 -13.96
CA ASN A 44 -5.39 10.86 -14.47
C ASN A 44 -4.37 11.17 -13.37
N GLU A 45 -4.56 10.63 -12.19
CA GLU A 45 -3.56 10.71 -11.12
C GLU A 45 -2.69 9.46 -11.14
N ARG A 46 -1.44 9.62 -10.74
CA ARG A 46 -0.52 8.50 -10.68
C ARG A 46 -0.54 7.89 -9.30
N VAL A 47 -1.19 6.75 -9.19
CA VAL A 47 -1.24 5.93 -7.98
C VAL A 47 -0.74 4.54 -8.34
N GLU A 48 0.16 3.99 -7.54
CA GLU A 48 0.67 2.65 -7.77
C GLU A 48 0.51 1.80 -6.52
N THR A 49 0.20 0.54 -6.71
CA THR A 49 0.06 -0.43 -5.62
C THR A 49 1.06 -1.55 -5.84
N PHE A 50 1.64 -2.03 -4.73
CA PHE A 50 2.65 -3.08 -4.78
C PHE A 50 2.40 -4.12 -3.70
N ALA A 51 2.67 -5.37 -4.04
CA ALA A 51 2.81 -6.45 -3.06
C ALA A 51 4.23 -6.37 -2.48
N VAL A 52 4.34 -6.51 -1.18
CA VAL A 52 5.63 -6.44 -0.48
C VAL A 52 6.08 -7.86 -0.13
N TYR A 53 7.26 -8.22 -0.57
CA TYR A 53 7.84 -9.55 -0.36
C TYR A 53 9.11 -9.47 0.46
N GLU A 54 9.31 -10.45 1.34
CA GLU A 54 10.55 -10.67 2.06
C GLU A 54 11.01 -12.09 1.78
N LYS A 55 12.15 -12.25 1.12
CA LYS A 55 12.71 -13.57 0.78
C LYS A 55 11.67 -14.46 0.08
N ASP A 56 11.02 -13.89 -0.95
CA ASP A 56 10.00 -14.56 -1.76
C ASP A 56 8.69 -14.90 -1.03
N ILE A 57 8.52 -14.39 0.19
CA ILE A 57 7.28 -14.57 0.95
C ILE A 57 6.50 -13.25 0.93
N LEU A 58 5.23 -13.33 0.56
CA LEU A 58 4.34 -12.16 0.57
C LEU A 58 4.05 -11.78 2.01
N VAL A 59 4.42 -10.54 2.39
CA VAL A 59 4.28 -10.07 3.77
C VAL A 59 3.43 -8.81 3.92
N GLY A 60 3.16 -8.10 2.83
CA GLY A 60 2.43 -6.83 2.97
C GLY A 60 1.96 -6.21 1.67
N PHE A 61 1.46 -4.99 1.80
CA PHE A 61 0.89 -4.21 0.71
C PHE A 61 1.24 -2.74 0.93
N ILE A 62 1.52 -2.03 -0.16
CA ILE A 62 1.78 -0.59 -0.11
C ILE A 62 1.09 0.10 -1.29
N MET A 63 0.52 1.28 -1.04
CA MET A 63 -0.15 2.12 -2.03
C MET A 63 0.44 3.52 -1.97
N ILE A 64 0.94 3.99 -3.10
CA ILE A 64 1.68 5.26 -3.19
C ILE A 64 1.01 6.19 -4.19
N ASN A 65 0.79 7.44 -3.80
CA ASN A 65 0.31 8.49 -4.69
C ASN A 65 1.48 9.40 -5.04
N PHE A 66 1.74 9.58 -6.32
CA PHE A 66 2.84 10.40 -6.82
C PHE A 66 2.41 11.80 -7.26
N ASN A 67 1.13 12.15 -7.12
CA ASN A 67 0.56 13.40 -7.60
C ASN A 67 0.09 14.36 -6.51
N VAL A 68 0.44 14.11 -5.25
CA VAL A 68 -0.01 14.94 -4.13
C VAL A 68 0.47 16.38 -4.20
N PHE A 69 1.56 16.65 -4.91
CA PHE A 69 2.08 17.99 -5.06
C PHE A 69 1.17 18.93 -5.87
N ASN A 70 0.21 18.38 -6.60
CA ASN A 70 -0.78 19.14 -7.38
C ASN A 70 -2.05 19.45 -6.59
N TRP A 71 -2.10 19.03 -5.36
CA TRP A 71 -3.28 19.09 -4.53
C TRP A 71 -3.24 20.30 -3.61
N ASP A 72 -4.31 21.13 -3.63
CA ASP A 72 -4.43 22.26 -2.74
C ASP A 72 -4.47 21.79 -1.29
N GLY A 73 -3.64 22.42 -0.44
CA GLY A 73 -3.53 22.02 0.95
C GLY A 73 -2.54 20.89 1.21
N ALA A 74 -1.89 20.37 0.17
CA ALA A 74 -0.85 19.36 0.35
C ALA A 74 0.28 19.90 1.22
N PRO A 75 0.84 19.11 2.14
CA PRO A 75 2.00 19.54 2.91
C PRO A 75 3.15 19.91 1.99
N LYS A 76 3.91 20.93 2.40
CA LYS A 76 5.03 21.41 1.59
C LYS A 76 6.01 20.31 1.23
N VAL A 77 6.24 19.38 2.14
CA VAL A 77 7.15 18.24 1.91
C VAL A 77 6.59 17.24 0.90
N ALA A 78 5.26 17.16 0.76
CA ALA A 78 4.63 16.24 -0.17
C ALA A 78 4.54 16.80 -1.59
N ARG A 79 4.74 18.12 -1.78
CA ARG A 79 4.58 18.76 -3.08
C ARG A 79 5.59 18.31 -4.13
N ASN A 80 6.76 17.89 -3.70
CA ASN A 80 7.82 17.43 -4.58
C ASN A 80 8.17 15.97 -4.39
N ASN A 81 7.33 15.24 -3.63
CA ASN A 81 7.57 13.85 -3.27
C ASN A 81 6.29 13.04 -3.38
N TYR A 82 6.44 11.73 -3.30
CA TYR A 82 5.31 10.84 -3.23
C TYR A 82 4.72 10.81 -1.81
N CYS A 83 3.49 10.32 -1.71
CA CYS A 83 2.82 10.11 -0.43
C CYS A 83 2.39 8.65 -0.31
N ILE A 84 2.71 8.02 0.80
CA ILE A 84 2.25 6.67 1.08
C ILE A 84 0.82 6.77 1.62
N TRP A 85 -0.15 6.30 0.82
CA TRP A 85 -1.55 6.34 1.21
C TRP A 85 -1.93 5.20 2.13
N ARG A 86 -1.41 4.02 1.84
CA ARG A 86 -1.72 2.81 2.62
C ARG A 86 -0.46 1.98 2.71
N PHE A 87 -0.24 1.39 3.86
CA PHE A 87 0.83 0.45 4.07
C PHE A 87 0.42 -0.53 5.16
N MET A 88 0.60 -1.82 4.93
CA MET A 88 0.32 -2.82 5.97
C MET A 88 1.28 -4.00 5.84
N ILE A 89 1.57 -4.60 6.97
CA ILE A 89 2.26 -5.88 7.05
C ILE A 89 1.25 -6.89 7.59
N ASP A 90 1.15 -8.05 6.95
CA ASP A 90 0.24 -9.10 7.37
C ASP A 90 0.51 -9.50 8.83
N GLN A 91 -0.57 -9.79 9.58
CA GLN A 91 -0.48 -10.09 11.00
C GLN A 91 0.49 -11.22 11.34
N ARG A 92 0.65 -12.19 10.44
CA ARG A 92 1.57 -13.32 10.63
C ARG A 92 3.04 -12.89 10.62
N HIS A 93 3.33 -11.72 10.09
CA HIS A 93 4.69 -11.22 9.90
C HIS A 93 4.99 -9.95 10.70
N GLN A 94 4.03 -9.43 11.45
CA GLN A 94 4.24 -8.24 12.29
C GLN A 94 5.20 -8.57 13.44
N GLY A 95 5.90 -7.55 13.92
CA GLY A 95 6.86 -7.72 15.01
C GLY A 95 8.24 -8.18 14.58
N LYS A 96 8.48 -8.34 13.28
CA LYS A 96 9.78 -8.78 12.74
C LYS A 96 10.61 -7.61 12.18
N GLY A 97 10.21 -6.37 12.46
CA GLY A 97 10.91 -5.19 11.95
C GLY A 97 10.70 -4.91 10.47
N LEU A 98 9.76 -5.59 9.80
CA LEU A 98 9.57 -5.47 8.35
C LEU A 98 9.01 -4.11 7.95
N GLY A 99 8.19 -3.49 8.79
CA GLY A 99 7.66 -2.15 8.52
C GLY A 99 8.78 -1.13 8.39
N LYS A 100 9.74 -1.14 9.29
CA LYS A 100 10.92 -0.29 9.22
C LYS A 100 11.76 -0.60 8.00
N LYS A 101 11.89 -1.87 7.67
CA LYS A 101 12.71 -2.32 6.55
C LYS A 101 12.13 -1.88 5.20
N ALA A 102 10.79 -1.86 5.09
CA ALA A 102 10.09 -1.45 3.86
C ALA A 102 10.14 0.06 3.65
N LEU A 103 10.12 0.82 4.73
CA LEU A 103 10.06 2.27 4.68
C LEU A 103 11.43 2.90 4.88
#